data_9bcaa9d9bb222ab7eb107d46a45246ef
#
_entry.id   9bcaa9d9bb222ab7eb107d46a45246ef
#
_cell.length_a   1.000
_cell.length_b   1.000
_cell.length_c   1.000
_cell.angle_alpha   90.00
_cell.angle_beta   90.00
_cell.angle_gamma   90.00
#
_symmetry.space_group_name_H-M   'P 1'
#
loop_
_entity.id
_entity.type
_entity.pdbx_description
1 polymer ?
#
loop_
_entity_poly.entity_id
_entity_poly.type
_entity_poly.pdbx_seq_one_letter_code
_entity_poly.pdbx_strand_id
1 'polypeptide(L)'
;MAPIIIPIFLPYLGCRKCCLFCNQKATGEELPSPSCVRNFIEKSLSKLTLSNSLSLRGEKRRSNPKEDEIATPFRLAMTGKDNKCDGIGFVSHEEKREKQIAFYGGSFTAIHREEQIRYLKEIQTFLASGLIDSIRISTRPDALDEEILALLKEYGVKTIELGTQSMIDEVLFLAKRGHRAEDTISAVLRLRRWGFEVGIQLMIGLPGDTFDRFLKTLDQTIDLKPDFLRIHPTLVLKGAPLENLWKAGKYSPLPLDEAIQWLKRGLLKLERASIPVARVGLQPTRDLERNFLAGPYHSALHQLIDAAIFFDMAKHLLKISPNGSQAFFLCHPKEVSNLRGQRNENILRLKEQFKLNKILIEEKKELPRGYLGLQTQEGEVSIDRKSLDF
;
A
#
# COMPACT_ATOMS: atom_id res chain seq x y z
N MET A 1 -14.40 -2.78 -4.61
CA MET A 1 -13.03 -2.95 -5.23
C MET A 1 -12.18 -1.72 -5.00
N ALA A 2 -10.84 -1.87 -4.87
CA ALA A 2 -9.94 -0.73 -4.75
C ALA A 2 -9.94 0.09 -6.06
N PRO A 3 -9.86 1.44 -5.99
CA PRO A 3 -9.86 2.30 -7.16
C PRO A 3 -8.59 2.11 -8.01
N ILE A 4 -8.69 2.47 -9.29
CA ILE A 4 -7.53 2.61 -10.17
C ILE A 4 -6.95 4.00 -9.92
N ILE A 5 -5.69 4.07 -9.48
CA ILE A 5 -5.01 5.32 -9.16
C ILE A 5 -4.09 5.72 -10.31
N ILE A 6 -4.26 6.94 -10.83
CA ILE A 6 -3.32 7.59 -11.74
C ILE A 6 -2.53 8.61 -10.90
N PRO A 7 -1.29 8.28 -10.49
CA PRO A 7 -0.52 9.13 -9.59
C PRO A 7 0.15 10.28 -10.34
N ILE A 8 0.06 11.48 -9.79
CA ILE A 8 0.81 12.67 -10.18
C ILE A 8 1.68 13.06 -9.01
N PHE A 9 2.98 13.03 -9.20
CA PHE A 9 3.94 13.34 -8.15
C PHE A 9 4.29 14.83 -8.18
N LEU A 10 4.14 15.51 -7.03
CA LEU A 10 4.46 16.92 -6.83
C LEU A 10 5.57 17.04 -5.76
N PRO A 11 6.82 16.70 -6.09
CA PRO A 11 7.88 16.60 -5.10
C PRO A 11 8.14 17.95 -4.41
N TYR A 12 8.11 17.91 -3.05
CA TYR A 12 8.30 19.06 -2.16
C TYR A 12 7.32 20.22 -2.31
N LEU A 13 6.38 20.20 -3.23
CA LEU A 13 5.45 21.31 -3.42
C LEU A 13 4.59 21.47 -2.15
N GLY A 14 4.55 22.69 -1.59
CA GLY A 14 3.90 22.99 -0.31
C GLY A 14 4.60 22.45 0.95
N CYS A 15 5.73 21.73 0.82
CA CYS A 15 6.46 21.20 1.97
C CYS A 15 7.42 22.20 2.59
N ARG A 16 7.50 22.23 3.94
CA ARG A 16 8.51 22.99 4.69
C ARG A 16 9.93 22.41 4.59
N LYS A 17 10.11 21.26 3.94
CA LYS A 17 11.38 20.52 3.74
C LYS A 17 12.16 20.23 5.03
N CYS A 18 11.48 19.99 6.15
CA CYS A 18 12.08 19.81 7.47
C CYS A 18 12.09 18.39 8.02
N CYS A 19 11.30 17.47 7.45
CA CYS A 19 11.20 16.10 7.93
C CYS A 19 12.51 15.34 7.76
N LEU A 20 12.99 14.67 8.82
CA LEU A 20 14.29 14.00 8.82
C LEU A 20 14.40 12.87 7.79
N PHE A 21 13.34 12.12 7.58
CA PHE A 21 13.29 10.94 6.72
C PHE A 21 13.07 11.26 5.23
N CYS A 22 12.79 12.53 4.89
CA CYS A 22 12.29 12.87 3.56
C CYS A 22 13.41 13.28 2.62
N ASN A 23 13.54 12.56 1.49
CA ASN A 23 14.23 13.02 0.30
C ASN A 23 13.40 12.64 -0.94
N GLN A 24 12.49 13.52 -1.34
CA GLN A 24 11.63 13.29 -2.51
C GLN A 24 12.41 13.37 -3.85
N LYS A 25 13.58 13.98 -3.88
CA LYS A 25 14.48 13.92 -5.06
C LYS A 25 15.03 12.51 -5.28
N ALA A 26 15.12 11.70 -4.21
CA ALA A 26 15.56 10.32 -4.32
C ALA A 26 14.52 9.41 -5.00
N THR A 27 13.32 9.89 -5.27
CA THR A 27 12.31 9.15 -6.04
C THR A 27 12.41 9.36 -7.54
N GLY A 28 13.29 10.26 -7.99
CA GLY A 28 13.63 10.49 -9.39
C GLY A 28 12.57 11.25 -10.19
N GLU A 29 11.57 11.82 -9.53
CA GLU A 29 10.50 12.53 -10.22
C GLU A 29 10.74 14.04 -10.19
N GLU A 30 10.61 14.68 -11.36
CA GLU A 30 10.61 16.13 -11.50
C GLU A 30 9.22 16.70 -11.25
N LEU A 31 9.16 17.96 -10.78
CA LEU A 31 7.89 18.65 -10.57
C LEU A 31 7.24 18.94 -11.94
N PRO A 32 6.10 18.30 -12.26
CA PRO A 32 5.41 18.58 -13.52
C PRO A 32 4.73 19.95 -13.46
N SER A 33 4.80 20.72 -14.55
CA SER A 33 3.95 21.91 -14.69
C SER A 33 2.48 21.49 -14.77
N PRO A 34 1.51 22.37 -14.43
CA PRO A 34 0.09 22.05 -14.58
C PRO A 34 -0.29 21.58 -16.01
N SER A 35 0.28 22.17 -17.06
CA SER A 35 0.04 21.75 -18.44
C SER A 35 0.56 20.35 -18.77
N CYS A 36 1.65 19.90 -18.13
CA CYS A 36 2.16 18.54 -18.27
C CYS A 36 1.25 17.50 -17.63
N VAL A 37 0.48 17.89 -16.62
CA VAL A 37 -0.48 17.00 -15.93
C VAL A 37 -1.55 16.48 -16.91
N ARG A 38 -2.12 17.35 -17.72
CA ARG A 38 -3.11 16.96 -18.75
C ARG A 38 -2.57 15.88 -19.68
N ASN A 39 -1.41 16.12 -20.28
CA ASN A 39 -0.75 15.16 -21.19
C ASN A 39 -0.45 13.81 -20.51
N PHE A 40 -0.06 13.86 -19.23
CA PHE A 40 0.20 12.65 -18.46
C PHE A 40 -1.08 11.85 -18.23
N ILE A 41 -2.20 12.50 -17.89
CA ILE A 41 -3.51 11.85 -17.71
C ILE A 41 -3.97 11.20 -19.01
N GLU A 42 -3.92 11.91 -20.15
CA GLU A 42 -4.30 11.40 -21.45
C GLU A 42 -3.51 10.13 -21.83
N LYS A 43 -2.19 10.16 -21.67
CA LYS A 43 -1.32 8.99 -21.89
C LYS A 43 -1.65 7.82 -20.96
N SER A 44 -2.00 8.10 -19.71
CA SER A 44 -2.34 7.07 -18.74
C SER A 44 -3.68 6.41 -19.05
N LEU A 45 -4.68 7.20 -19.42
CA LEU A 45 -6.00 6.71 -19.83
C LEU A 45 -5.93 5.87 -21.13
N SER A 46 -5.15 6.30 -22.12
CA SER A 46 -4.93 5.55 -23.36
C SER A 46 -4.35 4.15 -23.10
N LYS A 47 -3.38 4.06 -22.16
CA LYS A 47 -2.80 2.76 -21.76
C LYS A 47 -3.81 1.86 -21.06
N LEU A 48 -4.66 2.41 -20.19
CA LEU A 48 -5.71 1.64 -19.50
C LEU A 48 -6.73 1.06 -20.50
N THR A 49 -7.09 1.82 -21.53
CA THR A 49 -8.02 1.37 -22.60
C THR A 49 -7.39 0.25 -23.43
N LEU A 50 -6.12 0.37 -23.79
CA LEU A 50 -5.38 -0.66 -24.53
C LEU A 50 -5.19 -1.95 -23.74
N SER A 51 -4.92 -1.88 -22.44
CA SER A 51 -4.75 -3.08 -21.59
C SER A 51 -6.06 -3.85 -21.45
N ASN A 52 -7.20 -3.18 -21.34
CA ASN A 52 -8.52 -3.80 -21.30
C ASN A 52 -8.88 -4.48 -22.64
N SER A 53 -8.50 -3.90 -23.77
CA SER A 53 -8.75 -4.50 -25.09
C SER A 53 -7.87 -5.72 -25.37
N LEU A 54 -6.68 -5.81 -24.77
CA LEU A 54 -5.78 -6.97 -24.88
C LEU A 54 -6.18 -8.12 -23.94
N SER A 55 -6.74 -7.84 -22.75
CA SER A 55 -7.24 -8.88 -21.84
C SER A 55 -8.45 -9.61 -22.40
N LEU A 56 -9.29 -8.95 -23.20
CA LEU A 56 -10.43 -9.54 -23.89
C LEU A 56 -10.02 -10.47 -25.08
N ARG A 57 -8.77 -10.39 -25.56
CA ARG A 57 -8.25 -11.27 -26.63
C ARG A 57 -7.45 -12.47 -26.11
N GLY A 58 -7.19 -12.57 -24.81
CA GLY A 58 -6.26 -13.52 -24.20
C GLY A 58 -6.83 -14.84 -23.66
N GLU A 59 -8.13 -15.12 -23.81
CA GLU A 59 -8.75 -16.36 -23.29
C GLU A 59 -8.66 -17.61 -24.20
N LYS A 60 -7.72 -17.64 -25.14
CA LYS A 60 -7.40 -18.88 -25.88
C LYS A 60 -5.90 -19.04 -26.07
N ARG A 61 -5.20 -19.60 -25.08
CA ARG A 61 -4.09 -20.55 -25.23
C ARG A 61 -3.46 -20.87 -23.88
N ARG A 62 -3.76 -22.05 -23.37
CA ARG A 62 -2.93 -22.74 -22.37
C ARG A 62 -1.71 -23.30 -23.08
N SER A 63 -0.52 -22.85 -22.70
CA SER A 63 0.71 -23.64 -22.77
C SER A 63 1.71 -23.01 -21.80
N ASN A 64 2.32 -23.84 -20.96
CA ASN A 64 3.32 -23.49 -19.94
C ASN A 64 4.37 -22.50 -20.44
N PRO A 65 4.68 -21.44 -19.71
CA PRO A 65 5.94 -20.73 -19.88
C PRO A 65 6.95 -21.24 -18.84
N LYS A 66 8.11 -21.58 -19.37
CA LYS A 66 9.36 -21.71 -18.63
C LYS A 66 9.73 -20.39 -17.96
N GLU A 67 10.50 -20.55 -16.87
CA GLU A 67 11.14 -19.50 -16.08
C GLU A 67 11.71 -18.33 -16.90
N ASP A 68 11.77 -17.16 -16.22
CA ASP A 68 12.32 -15.88 -16.66
C ASP A 68 11.35 -14.95 -17.41
N GLU A 69 10.74 -14.06 -16.59
CA GLU A 69 10.70 -12.61 -16.87
C GLU A 69 9.79 -11.91 -15.87
N ILE A 70 10.41 -11.18 -14.94
CA ILE A 70 9.76 -10.14 -14.15
C ILE A 70 9.45 -9.00 -15.13
N ALA A 71 8.23 -8.98 -15.65
CA ALA A 71 7.78 -7.94 -16.55
C ALA A 71 7.45 -6.65 -15.79
N THR A 72 8.34 -5.70 -15.85
CA THR A 72 8.01 -4.27 -15.71
C THR A 72 7.07 -3.87 -16.85
N PRO A 73 6.02 -3.07 -16.63
CA PRO A 73 5.10 -2.66 -17.68
C PRO A 73 5.67 -1.49 -18.50
N PHE A 74 6.64 -1.77 -19.39
CA PHE A 74 7.08 -0.82 -20.40
C PHE A 74 7.73 -1.54 -21.58
N ARG A 75 6.93 -1.93 -22.59
CA ARG A 75 7.38 -1.95 -23.99
C ARG A 75 6.19 -1.94 -24.96
N LEU A 76 6.16 -0.93 -25.79
CA LEU A 76 5.32 -0.82 -26.97
C LEU A 76 5.83 -1.73 -28.08
N ALA A 77 4.90 -2.31 -28.84
CA ALA A 77 5.11 -2.53 -30.28
C ALA A 77 3.77 -2.30 -31.02
N MET A 78 3.82 -1.41 -32.00
CA MET A 78 2.75 -1.11 -32.95
C MET A 78 2.74 -2.13 -34.07
N THR A 79 1.59 -2.61 -34.51
CA THR A 79 1.23 -2.72 -35.93
C THR A 79 -0.27 -3.09 -36.03
N GLY A 80 -0.92 -2.44 -36.97
CA GLY A 80 -2.32 -2.28 -37.14
C GLY A 80 -3.01 -3.26 -38.09
N LYS A 81 -4.26 -2.96 -38.28
CA LYS A 81 -5.26 -3.10 -39.34
C LYS A 81 -6.52 -3.87 -38.99
N ASP A 82 -7.58 -3.10 -39.08
CA ASP A 82 -8.97 -3.30 -39.50
C ASP A 82 -9.56 -4.71 -39.65
N ASN A 83 -10.72 -4.95 -39.00
CA ASN A 83 -12.00 -5.08 -39.67
C ASN A 83 -13.17 -5.37 -38.72
N LYS A 84 -14.34 -4.82 -39.13
CA LYS A 84 -15.68 -4.91 -38.56
C LYS A 84 -16.19 -6.34 -38.40
N CYS A 85 -17.04 -6.59 -37.42
CA CYS A 85 -18.45 -6.97 -37.60
C CYS A 85 -19.12 -7.33 -36.27
N ASP A 86 -20.32 -6.90 -36.16
CA ASP A 86 -21.44 -7.01 -35.26
C ASP A 86 -21.66 -8.30 -34.47
N GLY A 87 -22.22 -8.11 -33.24
CA GLY A 87 -23.20 -9.04 -32.77
C GLY A 87 -23.19 -9.44 -31.30
N ILE A 88 -24.17 -8.94 -30.58
CA ILE A 88 -24.79 -9.50 -29.36
C ILE A 88 -23.99 -9.35 -28.07
N GLY A 89 -24.39 -8.33 -27.31
CA GLY A 89 -23.91 -8.05 -25.98
C GLY A 89 -24.28 -9.10 -24.95
N PHE A 90 -23.28 -9.79 -24.45
CA PHE A 90 -23.28 -10.24 -23.09
C PHE A 90 -22.81 -9.07 -22.23
N VAL A 91 -23.75 -8.43 -21.54
CA VAL A 91 -23.43 -7.48 -20.47
C VAL A 91 -22.90 -8.32 -19.31
N SER A 92 -21.59 -8.59 -19.32
CA SER A 92 -20.90 -8.90 -18.08
C SER A 92 -20.93 -7.64 -17.24
N HIS A 93 -21.60 -7.65 -16.10
CA HIS A 93 -21.45 -6.65 -15.04
C HIS A 93 -20.02 -6.76 -14.48
N GLU A 94 -19.02 -6.33 -15.25
CA GLU A 94 -17.73 -5.94 -14.66
C GLU A 94 -18.03 -4.69 -13.84
N GLU A 95 -18.01 -4.82 -12.51
CA GLU A 95 -18.10 -3.69 -11.61
C GLU A 95 -17.04 -2.68 -12.01
N LYS A 96 -17.46 -1.56 -12.56
CA LYS A 96 -16.60 -0.49 -13.05
C LYS A 96 -15.80 0.08 -11.87
N ARG A 97 -14.50 -0.22 -11.83
CA ARG A 97 -13.61 0.29 -10.80
C ARG A 97 -13.48 1.81 -10.93
N GLU A 98 -13.66 2.54 -9.82
CA GLU A 98 -13.44 3.98 -9.73
C GLU A 98 -12.02 4.35 -10.19
N LYS A 99 -11.88 5.37 -11.04
CA LYS A 99 -10.60 5.91 -11.51
C LYS A 99 -10.34 7.23 -10.81
N GLN A 100 -9.24 7.33 -10.11
CA GLN A 100 -8.86 8.51 -9.35
C GLN A 100 -7.55 9.10 -9.86
N ILE A 101 -7.51 10.41 -10.05
CA ILE A 101 -6.25 11.16 -10.14
C ILE A 101 -5.76 11.40 -8.72
N ALA A 102 -4.52 11.07 -8.41
CA ALA A 102 -3.95 11.26 -7.09
C ALA A 102 -2.72 12.16 -7.12
N PHE A 103 -2.77 13.29 -6.43
CA PHE A 103 -1.60 14.13 -6.18
C PHE A 103 -0.85 13.66 -4.95
N TYR A 104 0.40 13.24 -5.15
CA TYR A 104 1.30 12.72 -4.12
C TYR A 104 2.59 13.54 -4.01
N GLY A 105 3.37 13.29 -2.97
CA GLY A 105 4.71 13.83 -2.76
C GLY A 105 4.72 15.00 -1.79
N GLY A 106 4.26 16.17 -2.19
CA GLY A 106 4.23 17.38 -1.36
C GLY A 106 3.11 17.43 -0.32
N SER A 107 2.76 18.64 0.08
CA SER A 107 1.56 18.94 0.89
C SER A 107 0.62 19.78 0.04
N PHE A 108 -0.32 19.16 -0.64
CA PHE A 108 -1.13 19.81 -1.67
C PHE A 108 -1.83 21.09 -1.14
N THR A 109 -2.43 21.03 0.05
CA THR A 109 -3.14 22.17 0.64
C THR A 109 -2.23 23.28 1.18
N ALA A 110 -0.92 23.03 1.29
CA ALA A 110 0.06 24.06 1.66
C ALA A 110 0.73 24.72 0.44
N ILE A 111 0.29 24.43 -0.77
CA ILE A 111 0.65 25.12 -2.00
C ILE A 111 -0.11 26.46 -2.04
N HIS A 112 0.41 27.48 -2.70
CA HIS A 112 -0.34 28.71 -2.95
C HIS A 112 -1.67 28.42 -3.65
N ARG A 113 -2.74 29.08 -3.23
CA ARG A 113 -4.12 28.82 -3.69
C ARG A 113 -4.26 28.85 -5.21
N GLU A 114 -3.66 29.83 -5.85
CA GLU A 114 -3.69 29.95 -7.32
C GLU A 114 -3.06 28.74 -8.02
N GLU A 115 -2.00 28.22 -7.47
CA GLU A 115 -1.31 27.05 -8.03
C GLU A 115 -2.12 25.77 -7.77
N GLN A 116 -2.74 25.61 -6.60
CA GLN A 116 -3.71 24.53 -6.36
C GLN A 116 -4.79 24.53 -7.43
N ILE A 117 -5.39 25.71 -7.68
CA ILE A 117 -6.44 25.89 -8.69
C ILE A 117 -5.92 25.52 -10.10
N ARG A 118 -4.70 25.92 -10.45
CA ARG A 118 -4.12 25.54 -11.75
C ARG A 118 -4.02 24.02 -11.94
N TYR A 119 -3.52 23.30 -10.94
CA TYR A 119 -3.47 21.83 -11.00
C TYR A 119 -4.88 21.20 -11.07
N LEU A 120 -5.80 21.67 -10.26
CA LEU A 120 -7.17 21.13 -10.21
C LEU A 120 -7.95 21.41 -11.50
N LYS A 121 -7.76 22.57 -12.14
CA LYS A 121 -8.40 22.92 -13.41
C LYS A 121 -8.02 21.98 -14.55
N GLU A 122 -6.78 21.48 -14.59
CA GLU A 122 -6.34 20.56 -15.64
C GLU A 122 -7.11 19.21 -15.63
N ILE A 123 -7.76 18.88 -14.52
CA ILE A 123 -8.50 17.62 -14.36
C ILE A 123 -9.98 17.77 -14.69
N GLN A 124 -10.54 19.01 -14.66
CA GLN A 124 -11.98 19.22 -14.75
C GLN A 124 -12.64 18.64 -16.02
N THR A 125 -11.97 18.72 -17.16
CA THR A 125 -12.48 18.14 -18.42
C THR A 125 -12.62 16.62 -18.36
N PHE A 126 -11.72 15.94 -17.64
CA PHE A 126 -11.76 14.49 -17.46
C PHE A 126 -12.85 14.07 -16.47
N LEU A 127 -13.10 14.87 -15.42
CA LEU A 127 -14.22 14.65 -14.50
C LEU A 127 -15.55 14.87 -15.23
N ALA A 128 -15.71 15.99 -15.95
CA ALA A 128 -16.94 16.30 -16.68
C ALA A 128 -17.28 15.28 -17.76
N SER A 129 -16.27 14.67 -18.38
CA SER A 129 -16.47 13.62 -19.38
C SER A 129 -16.67 12.21 -18.80
N GLY A 130 -16.57 12.03 -17.47
CA GLY A 130 -16.64 10.73 -16.79
C GLY A 130 -15.49 9.78 -17.10
N LEU A 131 -14.38 10.28 -17.65
CA LEU A 131 -13.15 9.51 -17.86
C LEU A 131 -12.42 9.24 -16.54
N ILE A 132 -12.55 10.17 -15.60
CA ILE A 132 -12.07 10.10 -14.21
C ILE A 132 -13.29 10.31 -13.29
N ASP A 133 -13.35 9.57 -12.19
CA ASP A 133 -14.48 9.62 -11.28
C ASP A 133 -14.25 10.57 -10.10
N SER A 134 -12.99 10.77 -9.65
CA SER A 134 -12.68 11.68 -8.53
C SER A 134 -11.20 12.03 -8.45
N ILE A 135 -10.90 12.99 -7.57
CA ILE A 135 -9.53 13.44 -7.24
C ILE A 135 -9.19 13.01 -5.81
N ARG A 136 -7.93 12.59 -5.63
CA ARG A 136 -7.31 12.30 -4.35
C ARG A 136 -6.11 13.22 -4.15
N ILE A 137 -5.91 13.69 -2.93
CA ILE A 137 -4.72 14.49 -2.59
C ILE A 137 -4.05 13.95 -1.35
N SER A 138 -2.74 14.20 -1.23
CA SER A 138 -1.98 13.98 0.01
C SER A 138 -1.58 15.32 0.62
N THR A 139 -1.75 15.45 1.92
CA THR A 139 -1.38 16.67 2.63
C THR A 139 -1.00 16.42 4.09
N ARG A 140 -0.56 17.47 4.78
CA ARG A 140 -0.28 17.50 6.21
C ARG A 140 -1.55 17.77 7.00
N PRO A 141 -1.70 17.24 8.23
CA PRO A 141 -2.89 17.49 9.04
C PRO A 141 -3.02 18.95 9.49
N ASP A 142 -1.91 19.70 9.65
CA ASP A 142 -1.86 21.10 10.07
C ASP A 142 -2.02 22.12 8.91
N ALA A 143 -2.37 21.65 7.71
CA ALA A 143 -2.51 22.49 6.51
C ALA A 143 -3.93 22.41 5.91
N LEU A 144 -4.95 22.49 6.77
CA LEU A 144 -6.36 22.39 6.39
C LEU A 144 -7.15 23.49 7.11
N ASP A 145 -7.83 24.35 6.34
CA ASP A 145 -8.79 25.31 6.82
C ASP A 145 -10.11 25.19 6.04
N GLU A 146 -11.14 25.90 6.47
CA GLU A 146 -12.47 25.80 5.87
C GLU A 146 -12.50 26.29 4.41
N GLU A 147 -11.69 27.31 4.07
CA GLU A 147 -11.64 27.85 2.69
C GLU A 147 -10.99 26.86 1.73
N ILE A 148 -9.93 26.18 2.18
CA ILE A 148 -9.26 25.12 1.41
C ILE A 148 -10.22 23.96 1.22
N LEU A 149 -10.97 23.54 2.25
CA LEU A 149 -11.91 22.44 2.13
C LEU A 149 -13.06 22.76 1.15
N ALA A 150 -13.57 23.99 1.18
CA ALA A 150 -14.56 24.45 0.21
C ALA A 150 -14.02 24.38 -1.23
N LEU A 151 -12.79 24.88 -1.45
CA LEU A 151 -12.11 24.79 -2.74
C LEU A 151 -11.96 23.35 -3.22
N LEU A 152 -11.48 22.44 -2.37
CA LEU A 152 -11.29 21.06 -2.73
C LEU A 152 -12.61 20.36 -3.12
N LYS A 153 -13.71 20.66 -2.42
CA LYS A 153 -15.05 20.17 -2.78
C LYS A 153 -15.51 20.68 -4.12
N GLU A 154 -15.37 21.98 -4.36
CA GLU A 154 -15.73 22.62 -5.64
C GLU A 154 -15.06 21.96 -6.82
N TYR A 155 -13.79 21.56 -6.68
CA TYR A 155 -13.00 20.92 -7.75
C TYR A 155 -13.09 19.39 -7.80
N GLY A 156 -14.00 18.76 -7.04
CA GLY A 156 -14.24 17.31 -7.12
C GLY A 156 -13.22 16.43 -6.42
N VAL A 157 -12.51 16.99 -5.43
CA VAL A 157 -11.69 16.17 -4.53
C VAL A 157 -12.62 15.35 -3.64
N LYS A 158 -12.42 14.04 -3.61
CA LYS A 158 -13.19 13.09 -2.82
C LYS A 158 -12.39 12.54 -1.65
N THR A 159 -11.11 12.21 -1.88
CA THR A 159 -10.26 11.51 -0.92
C THR A 159 -9.08 12.37 -0.50
N ILE A 160 -8.83 12.49 0.81
CA ILE A 160 -7.68 13.19 1.38
C ILE A 160 -6.85 12.23 2.22
N GLU A 161 -5.57 12.08 1.85
CA GLU A 161 -4.59 11.29 2.59
C GLU A 161 -3.77 12.19 3.51
N LEU A 162 -3.88 11.98 4.82
CA LEU A 162 -3.15 12.73 5.83
C LEU A 162 -1.80 12.11 6.12
N GLY A 163 -0.73 12.86 5.92
CA GLY A 163 0.63 12.47 6.28
C GLY A 163 0.88 12.58 7.79
N THR A 164 0.19 11.80 8.59
CA THR A 164 0.26 11.78 10.05
C THR A 164 1.60 11.26 10.56
N GLN A 165 2.05 10.13 10.05
CA GLN A 165 3.27 9.39 10.32
C GLN A 165 3.27 8.68 11.70
N SER A 166 2.92 9.36 12.79
CA SER A 166 2.77 8.82 14.15
C SER A 166 1.70 9.60 14.91
N MET A 167 1.13 8.99 15.93
CA MET A 167 0.24 9.66 16.92
C MET A 167 0.95 9.90 18.27
N ILE A 168 2.27 9.80 18.30
CA ILE A 168 3.11 10.04 19.47
C ILE A 168 3.89 11.34 19.27
N ASP A 169 3.57 12.39 20.04
CA ASP A 169 4.15 13.72 19.87
C ASP A 169 5.68 13.74 19.95
N GLU A 170 6.27 12.94 20.84
CA GLU A 170 7.73 12.83 20.94
C GLU A 170 8.35 12.28 19.64
N VAL A 171 7.74 11.26 19.01
CA VAL A 171 8.19 10.71 17.73
C VAL A 171 8.05 11.75 16.61
N LEU A 172 6.93 12.48 16.57
CA LEU A 172 6.70 13.56 15.62
C LEU A 172 7.72 14.68 15.77
N PHE A 173 8.03 15.06 17.02
CA PHE A 173 9.03 16.08 17.32
C PHE A 173 10.43 15.65 16.90
N LEU A 174 10.87 14.45 17.27
CA LEU A 174 12.17 13.89 16.89
C LEU A 174 12.31 13.72 15.37
N ALA A 175 11.22 13.37 14.68
CA ALA A 175 11.19 13.26 13.22
C ALA A 175 11.06 14.62 12.50
N LYS A 176 11.01 15.73 13.25
CA LYS A 176 10.84 17.12 12.75
C LYS A 176 9.60 17.28 11.87
N ARG A 177 8.47 16.65 12.27
CA ARG A 177 7.23 16.75 11.48
C ARG A 177 6.58 18.11 11.54
N GLY A 178 6.74 18.85 12.66
CA GLY A 178 6.22 20.20 12.86
C GLY A 178 4.69 20.25 13.01
N HIS A 179 4.05 19.13 13.32
CA HIS A 179 2.66 19.02 13.78
C HIS A 179 2.57 18.02 14.92
N ARG A 180 1.46 17.98 15.63
CA ARG A 180 1.16 17.09 16.75
C ARG A 180 0.07 16.08 16.40
N ALA A 181 -0.13 15.09 17.26
CA ALA A 181 -1.23 14.12 17.13
C ALA A 181 -2.60 14.81 17.11
N GLU A 182 -2.80 15.85 17.92
CA GLU A 182 -4.03 16.65 17.97
C GLU A 182 -4.39 17.29 16.64
N ASP A 183 -3.39 17.72 15.84
CA ASP A 183 -3.62 18.25 14.49
C ASP A 183 -4.26 17.20 13.59
N THR A 184 -3.84 15.93 13.72
CA THR A 184 -4.43 14.81 12.96
C THR A 184 -5.87 14.56 13.40
N ILE A 185 -6.14 14.54 14.71
CA ILE A 185 -7.49 14.36 15.25
C ILE A 185 -8.42 15.44 14.71
N SER A 186 -8.00 16.69 14.86
CA SER A 186 -8.76 17.87 14.38
C SER A 186 -8.99 17.84 12.87
N ALA A 187 -7.97 17.44 12.09
CA ALA A 187 -8.06 17.29 10.64
C ALA A 187 -9.10 16.23 10.25
N VAL A 188 -9.03 15.02 10.85
CA VAL A 188 -9.97 13.93 10.55
C VAL A 188 -11.43 14.35 10.84
N LEU A 189 -11.68 14.97 12.01
CA LEU A 189 -13.00 15.42 12.39
C LEU A 189 -13.55 16.48 11.42
N ARG A 190 -12.69 17.41 10.97
CA ARG A 190 -13.04 18.44 10.00
C ARG A 190 -13.33 17.86 8.64
N LEU A 191 -12.45 16.97 8.13
CA LEU A 191 -12.64 16.31 6.84
C LEU A 191 -13.94 15.52 6.77
N ARG A 192 -14.30 14.83 7.84
CA ARG A 192 -15.56 14.09 7.93
C ARG A 192 -16.78 14.99 7.89
N ARG A 193 -16.76 16.10 8.61
CA ARG A 193 -17.86 17.09 8.54
C ARG A 193 -18.10 17.59 7.11
N TRP A 194 -17.03 17.68 6.32
CA TRP A 194 -17.09 18.04 4.90
C TRP A 194 -17.40 16.85 3.97
N GLY A 195 -17.55 15.65 4.50
CA GLY A 195 -17.86 14.42 3.72
C GLY A 195 -16.75 14.00 2.78
N PHE A 196 -15.47 14.16 3.18
CA PHE A 196 -14.33 13.58 2.49
C PHE A 196 -14.06 12.14 2.96
N GLU A 197 -13.57 11.31 2.06
CA GLU A 197 -12.90 10.06 2.43
C GLU A 197 -11.53 10.39 3.01
N VAL A 198 -11.19 9.78 4.14
CA VAL A 198 -9.97 10.07 4.90
C VAL A 198 -9.03 8.87 4.90
N GLY A 199 -7.90 8.98 4.21
CA GLY A 199 -6.77 8.07 4.35
C GLY A 199 -5.76 8.61 5.36
N ILE A 200 -5.14 7.72 6.14
CA ILE A 200 -4.05 8.09 7.05
C ILE A 200 -2.79 7.34 6.66
N GLN A 201 -1.70 8.08 6.47
CA GLN A 201 -0.37 7.51 6.25
C GLN A 201 0.41 7.52 7.56
N LEU A 202 0.88 6.34 7.96
CA LEU A 202 1.73 6.11 9.11
C LEU A 202 3.13 5.65 8.69
N MET A 203 4.10 5.81 9.59
CA MET A 203 5.44 5.27 9.44
C MET A 203 5.83 4.48 10.69
N ILE A 204 6.67 3.45 10.49
CA ILE A 204 7.32 2.71 11.57
C ILE A 204 8.82 2.99 11.60
N GLY A 205 9.42 2.91 12.80
CA GLY A 205 10.86 3.05 12.98
C GLY A 205 11.37 4.48 12.79
N LEU A 206 10.55 5.50 13.00
CA LEU A 206 10.98 6.89 13.09
C LEU A 206 11.92 7.09 14.28
N PRO A 207 12.74 8.16 14.31
CA PRO A 207 13.53 8.49 15.48
C PRO A 207 12.67 8.53 16.76
N GLY A 208 13.06 7.77 17.77
CA GLY A 208 12.33 7.63 19.03
C GLY A 208 11.11 6.70 18.98
N ASP A 209 10.83 6.07 17.84
CA ASP A 209 9.75 5.08 17.75
C ASP A 209 10.14 3.76 18.43
N THR A 210 9.14 3.08 18.97
CA THR A 210 9.24 1.73 19.55
C THR A 210 8.03 0.92 19.15
N PHE A 211 8.10 -0.39 19.32
CA PHE A 211 6.97 -1.26 19.03
C PHE A 211 5.70 -0.85 19.79
N ASP A 212 5.81 -0.52 21.08
CA ASP A 212 4.67 -0.09 21.90
C ASP A 212 4.11 1.27 21.44
N ARG A 213 4.99 2.21 21.03
CA ARG A 213 4.59 3.50 20.47
C ARG A 213 3.86 3.32 19.13
N PHE A 214 4.34 2.40 18.30
CA PHE A 214 3.65 2.05 17.06
C PHE A 214 2.26 1.44 17.33
N LEU A 215 2.14 0.50 18.27
CA LEU A 215 0.83 -0.07 18.64
C LEU A 215 -0.10 1.00 19.19
N LYS A 216 0.38 1.90 20.05
CA LYS A 216 -0.39 3.04 20.55
C LYS A 216 -0.82 3.99 19.42
N THR A 217 0.06 4.22 18.44
CA THR A 217 -0.28 4.99 17.23
C THR A 217 -1.43 4.32 16.47
N LEU A 218 -1.39 2.99 16.33
CA LEU A 218 -2.48 2.25 15.69
C LEU A 218 -3.79 2.35 16.48
N ASP A 219 -3.77 2.23 17.82
CA ASP A 219 -4.95 2.36 18.67
C ASP A 219 -5.63 3.72 18.44
N GLN A 220 -4.88 4.80 18.58
CA GLN A 220 -5.39 6.15 18.38
C GLN A 220 -5.89 6.39 16.94
N THR A 221 -5.25 5.74 15.97
CA THR A 221 -5.69 5.83 14.56
C THR A 221 -6.97 5.03 14.31
N ILE A 222 -7.12 3.86 14.93
CA ILE A 222 -8.34 3.04 14.87
C ILE A 222 -9.54 3.80 15.44
N ASP A 223 -9.36 4.50 16.57
CA ASP A 223 -10.41 5.33 17.19
C ASP A 223 -10.91 6.45 16.26
N LEU A 224 -10.03 6.94 15.38
CA LEU A 224 -10.40 7.90 14.34
C LEU A 224 -11.19 7.27 13.18
N LYS A 225 -11.25 5.95 13.05
CA LYS A 225 -11.99 5.19 12.02
C LYS A 225 -11.70 5.68 10.59
N PRO A 226 -10.45 5.79 10.12
CA PRO A 226 -10.16 6.23 8.76
C PRO A 226 -10.74 5.24 7.73
N ASP A 227 -10.98 5.71 6.50
CA ASP A 227 -11.48 4.86 5.43
C ASP A 227 -10.41 3.87 4.94
N PHE A 228 -9.13 4.22 5.08
CA PHE A 228 -8.01 3.32 4.83
C PHE A 228 -6.70 3.85 5.44
N LEU A 229 -5.72 2.95 5.53
CA LEU A 229 -4.36 3.28 5.96
C LEU A 229 -3.32 2.96 4.90
N ARG A 230 -2.18 3.68 4.99
CA ARG A 230 -0.90 3.30 4.38
C ARG A 230 0.16 3.26 5.47
N ILE A 231 1.02 2.26 5.44
CA ILE A 231 2.10 2.13 6.42
C ILE A 231 3.43 2.01 5.68
N HIS A 232 4.33 2.96 5.93
CA HIS A 232 5.64 2.97 5.31
C HIS A 232 6.73 2.72 6.36
N PRO A 233 7.72 1.86 6.10
CA PRO A 233 8.90 1.78 6.93
C PRO A 233 9.77 3.01 6.75
N THR A 234 10.47 3.42 7.80
CA THR A 234 11.46 4.50 7.73
C THR A 234 12.75 3.96 7.10
N LEU A 235 13.16 4.60 6.00
CA LEU A 235 14.40 4.28 5.30
C LEU A 235 15.39 5.41 5.45
N VAL A 236 16.67 5.09 5.54
CA VAL A 236 17.76 6.04 5.38
C VAL A 236 18.05 6.16 3.90
N LEU A 237 17.78 7.33 3.34
CA LEU A 237 18.00 7.64 1.95
C LEU A 237 19.14 8.67 1.80
N LYS A 238 19.94 8.52 0.75
CA LYS A 238 21.01 9.46 0.41
C LYS A 238 20.43 10.87 0.25
N GLY A 239 21.05 11.85 0.91
CA GLY A 239 20.64 13.26 0.90
C GLY A 239 19.43 13.59 1.80
N ALA A 240 18.85 12.61 2.52
CA ALA A 240 17.89 12.90 3.58
C ALA A 240 18.63 13.34 4.86
N PRO A 241 18.06 14.27 5.67
CA PRO A 241 18.70 14.67 6.93
C PRO A 241 18.96 13.50 7.89
N LEU A 242 18.17 12.42 7.80
CA LEU A 242 18.31 11.21 8.59
C LEU A 242 19.63 10.47 8.31
N GLU A 243 20.19 10.60 7.11
CA GLU A 243 21.52 10.06 6.75
C GLU A 243 22.62 10.54 7.71
N ASN A 244 22.58 11.83 8.07
CA ASN A 244 23.59 12.41 8.98
C ASN A 244 23.48 11.84 10.40
N LEU A 245 22.26 11.62 10.88
CA LEU A 245 22.03 11.00 12.20
C LEU A 245 22.48 9.53 12.21
N TRP A 246 22.19 8.81 11.14
CA TRP A 246 22.62 7.41 10.97
C TRP A 246 24.16 7.31 10.90
N LYS A 247 24.82 8.12 10.08
CA LYS A 247 26.28 8.14 10.00
C LYS A 247 26.97 8.52 11.31
N ALA A 248 26.32 9.38 12.11
CA ALA A 248 26.82 9.77 13.42
C ALA A 248 26.49 8.76 14.55
N GLY A 249 25.86 7.62 14.23
CA GLY A 249 25.43 6.62 15.21
C GLY A 249 24.29 7.08 16.15
N LYS A 250 23.61 8.20 15.80
CA LYS A 250 22.50 8.77 16.60
C LYS A 250 21.12 8.26 16.19
N TYR A 251 21.04 7.47 15.14
CA TYR A 251 19.84 6.78 14.67
C TYR A 251 20.22 5.42 14.11
N SER A 252 19.47 4.39 14.50
CA SER A 252 19.57 3.05 13.95
C SER A 252 18.23 2.68 13.29
N PRO A 253 18.18 2.42 11.98
CA PRO A 253 16.95 1.98 11.34
C PRO A 253 16.57 0.57 11.80
N LEU A 254 15.27 0.25 11.80
CA LEU A 254 14.80 -1.10 12.09
C LEU A 254 15.42 -2.13 11.13
N PRO A 255 15.87 -3.30 11.63
CA PRO A 255 16.15 -4.45 10.78
C PRO A 255 14.87 -4.91 10.05
N LEU A 256 15.04 -5.55 8.89
CA LEU A 256 13.90 -6.01 8.08
C LEU A 256 13.02 -7.00 8.87
N ASP A 257 13.64 -7.95 9.57
CA ASP A 257 12.92 -8.98 10.33
C ASP A 257 12.09 -8.36 11.47
N GLU A 258 12.66 -7.38 12.17
CA GLU A 258 11.94 -6.65 13.21
C GLU A 258 10.77 -5.84 12.65
N ALA A 259 10.98 -5.15 11.53
CA ALA A 259 9.92 -4.42 10.84
C ALA A 259 8.78 -5.35 10.40
N ILE A 260 9.11 -6.58 9.92
CA ILE A 260 8.10 -7.59 9.58
C ILE A 260 7.29 -7.97 10.83
N GLN A 261 7.93 -8.16 12.00
CA GLN A 261 7.21 -8.49 13.24
C GLN A 261 6.29 -7.36 13.70
N TRP A 262 6.75 -6.09 13.63
CA TRP A 262 5.90 -4.95 13.95
C TRP A 262 4.70 -4.87 13.01
N LEU A 263 4.95 -4.93 11.72
CA LEU A 263 3.91 -4.82 10.69
C LEU A 263 2.93 -5.99 10.73
N LYS A 264 3.40 -7.21 10.99
CA LYS A 264 2.53 -8.38 11.17
C LYS A 264 1.48 -8.15 12.25
N ARG A 265 1.91 -7.75 13.45
CA ARG A 265 0.98 -7.46 14.56
C ARG A 265 0.09 -6.27 14.24
N GLY A 266 0.66 -5.22 13.62
CA GLY A 266 -0.10 -4.04 13.20
C GLY A 266 -1.20 -4.37 12.19
N LEU A 267 -0.90 -5.15 11.15
CA LEU A 267 -1.88 -5.54 10.13
C LEU A 267 -3.02 -6.37 10.73
N LEU A 268 -2.72 -7.36 11.57
CA LEU A 268 -3.75 -8.17 12.21
C LEU A 268 -4.64 -7.35 13.14
N LYS A 269 -4.07 -6.37 13.85
CA LYS A 269 -4.84 -5.41 14.67
C LYS A 269 -5.79 -4.58 13.81
N LEU A 270 -5.34 -4.06 12.68
CA LEU A 270 -6.15 -3.27 11.74
C LEU A 270 -7.24 -4.12 11.07
N GLU A 271 -6.94 -5.37 10.70
CA GLU A 271 -7.91 -6.30 10.14
C GLU A 271 -9.03 -6.65 11.12
N ARG A 272 -8.70 -6.83 12.42
CA ARG A 272 -9.70 -7.02 13.49
C ARG A 272 -10.60 -5.79 13.64
N ALA A 273 -10.02 -4.59 13.51
CA ALA A 273 -10.75 -3.33 13.53
C ALA A 273 -11.49 -3.03 12.22
N SER A 274 -11.39 -3.91 11.21
CA SER A 274 -11.98 -3.74 9.88
C SER A 274 -11.53 -2.47 9.14
N ILE A 275 -10.29 -2.01 9.39
CA ILE A 275 -9.70 -0.87 8.71
C ILE A 275 -8.83 -1.37 7.53
N PRO A 276 -9.17 -1.01 6.29
CA PRO A 276 -8.42 -1.43 5.12
C PRO A 276 -7.00 -0.83 5.11
N VAL A 277 -6.00 -1.64 4.78
CA VAL A 277 -4.65 -1.17 4.52
C VAL A 277 -4.40 -1.16 3.03
N ALA A 278 -4.42 0.03 2.43
CA ALA A 278 -4.26 0.20 1.00
C ALA A 278 -2.83 -0.14 0.52
N ARG A 279 -1.83 0.06 1.39
CA ARG A 279 -0.44 -0.25 1.07
C ARG A 279 0.43 -0.40 2.31
N VAL A 280 1.33 -1.38 2.25
CA VAL A 280 2.48 -1.50 3.16
C VAL A 280 3.77 -1.42 2.33
N GLY A 281 4.73 -0.61 2.78
CA GLY A 281 5.98 -0.38 2.07
C GLY A 281 5.91 0.69 0.98
N LEU A 282 7.08 1.05 0.46
CA LEU A 282 7.25 2.05 -0.59
C LEU A 282 7.10 1.42 -1.98
N GLN A 283 6.76 2.24 -2.97
CA GLN A 283 6.77 1.82 -4.37
C GLN A 283 8.23 1.58 -4.80
N PRO A 284 8.59 0.39 -5.27
CA PRO A 284 9.91 0.15 -5.82
C PRO A 284 10.12 1.03 -7.06
N THR A 285 11.18 1.83 -7.04
CA THR A 285 11.65 2.61 -8.19
C THR A 285 13.16 2.47 -8.28
N ARG A 286 13.72 2.57 -9.49
CA ARG A 286 15.17 2.52 -9.69
C ARG A 286 15.90 3.59 -8.89
N ASP A 287 15.30 4.77 -8.75
CA ASP A 287 15.90 5.88 -8.02
C ASP A 287 15.84 5.67 -6.51
N LEU A 288 14.75 5.11 -5.97
CA LEU A 288 14.68 4.68 -4.57
C LEU A 288 15.79 3.67 -4.26
N GLU A 289 15.96 2.65 -5.11
CA GLU A 289 16.97 1.61 -4.94
C GLU A 289 18.41 2.17 -5.01
N ARG A 290 18.69 3.10 -5.91
CA ARG A 290 19.98 3.78 -6.01
C ARG A 290 20.30 4.67 -4.82
N ASN A 291 19.31 5.23 -4.18
CA ASN A 291 19.45 6.16 -3.06
C ASN A 291 19.24 5.48 -1.69
N PHE A 292 18.89 4.22 -1.66
CA PHE A 292 18.73 3.45 -0.43
C PHE A 292 20.08 3.19 0.26
N LEU A 293 20.17 3.51 1.56
CA LEU A 293 21.40 3.31 2.36
C LEU A 293 21.18 2.27 3.46
N ALA A 294 20.06 2.36 4.21
CA ALA A 294 19.78 1.45 5.31
C ALA A 294 18.27 1.45 5.67
N GLY A 295 17.84 0.40 6.35
CA GLY A 295 16.48 0.24 6.85
C GLY A 295 15.73 -0.93 6.22
N PRO A 296 14.48 -1.18 6.60
CA PRO A 296 13.71 -2.36 6.22
C PRO A 296 13.08 -2.21 4.83
N TYR A 297 13.90 -2.07 3.79
CA TYR A 297 13.44 -2.02 2.40
C TYR A 297 13.35 -3.43 1.81
N HIS A 298 12.18 -3.74 1.27
CA HIS A 298 11.99 -4.92 0.43
C HIS A 298 10.87 -4.65 -0.58
N SER A 299 11.08 -4.97 -1.86
CA SER A 299 10.10 -4.75 -2.93
C SER A 299 8.77 -5.49 -2.72
N ALA A 300 8.83 -6.65 -2.06
CA ALA A 300 7.70 -7.50 -1.71
C ALA A 300 7.41 -7.50 -0.20
N LEU A 301 7.58 -6.37 0.51
CA LEU A 301 7.43 -6.30 1.98
C LEU A 301 6.09 -6.87 2.46
N HIS A 302 4.98 -6.52 1.80
CA HIS A 302 3.65 -7.02 2.16
C HIS A 302 3.57 -8.55 2.09
N GLN A 303 4.11 -9.14 1.03
CA GLN A 303 4.15 -10.60 0.88
C GLN A 303 5.01 -11.29 1.94
N LEU A 304 6.10 -10.65 2.39
CA LEU A 304 6.91 -11.18 3.51
C LEU A 304 6.11 -11.19 4.82
N ILE A 305 5.31 -10.15 5.06
CA ILE A 305 4.45 -10.06 6.24
C ILE A 305 3.36 -11.12 6.19
N ASP A 306 2.68 -11.29 5.05
CA ASP A 306 1.68 -12.34 4.86
C ASP A 306 2.29 -13.73 5.04
N ALA A 307 3.49 -13.96 4.52
CA ALA A 307 4.20 -15.23 4.71
C ALA A 307 4.52 -15.48 6.19
N ALA A 308 4.91 -14.45 6.95
CA ALA A 308 5.13 -14.57 8.39
C ALA A 308 3.83 -14.88 9.15
N ILE A 309 2.69 -14.31 8.75
CA ILE A 309 1.37 -14.63 9.32
C ILE A 309 1.01 -16.08 9.04
N PHE A 310 1.12 -16.54 7.79
CA PHE A 310 0.80 -17.93 7.42
C PHE A 310 1.74 -18.94 8.08
N PHE A 311 2.99 -18.57 8.31
CA PHE A 311 3.90 -19.40 9.12
C PHE A 311 3.40 -19.58 10.55
N ASP A 312 2.94 -18.50 11.20
CA ASP A 312 2.40 -18.60 12.56
C ASP A 312 1.08 -19.37 12.61
N MET A 313 0.20 -19.22 11.60
CA MET A 313 -1.02 -20.04 11.46
C MET A 313 -0.68 -21.53 11.34
N ALA A 314 0.25 -21.88 10.45
CA ALA A 314 0.69 -23.27 10.28
C ALA A 314 1.31 -23.84 11.55
N LYS A 315 2.15 -23.05 12.22
CA LYS A 315 2.74 -23.42 13.51
C LYS A 315 1.69 -23.64 14.61
N HIS A 316 0.65 -22.80 14.65
CA HIS A 316 -0.46 -22.96 15.58
C HIS A 316 -1.23 -24.26 15.33
N LEU A 317 -1.62 -24.52 14.08
CA LEU A 317 -2.34 -25.75 13.70
C LEU A 317 -1.54 -27.01 14.01
N LEU A 318 -0.23 -27.03 13.71
CA LEU A 318 0.63 -28.17 14.01
C LEU A 318 0.83 -28.43 15.51
N LYS A 319 0.69 -27.39 16.36
CA LYS A 319 0.77 -27.52 17.82
C LYS A 319 -0.49 -28.13 18.41
N ILE A 320 -1.68 -27.73 17.93
CA ILE A 320 -2.97 -28.21 18.45
C ILE A 320 -3.38 -29.56 17.87
N SER A 321 -2.83 -29.93 16.72
CA SER A 321 -3.13 -31.19 16.02
C SER A 321 -1.85 -31.81 15.44
N PRO A 322 -1.01 -32.44 16.26
CA PRO A 322 0.21 -33.07 15.78
C PRO A 322 -0.10 -34.28 14.89
N ASN A 323 0.30 -34.23 13.63
CA ASN A 323 -0.01 -35.23 12.59
C ASN A 323 1.19 -36.15 12.25
N GLY A 324 1.92 -36.65 13.22
CA GLY A 324 3.04 -37.53 12.98
C GLY A 324 4.16 -36.88 12.14
N SER A 325 4.66 -37.57 11.09
CA SER A 325 5.78 -37.09 10.27
C SER A 325 5.36 -36.34 8.98
N GLN A 326 4.06 -36.17 8.74
CA GLN A 326 3.54 -35.51 7.54
C GLN A 326 2.45 -34.51 7.91
N ALA A 327 2.34 -33.40 7.13
CA ALA A 327 1.28 -32.43 7.27
C ALA A 327 0.61 -32.15 5.92
N PHE A 328 -0.73 -32.01 5.93
CA PHE A 328 -1.55 -31.70 4.77
C PHE A 328 -2.30 -30.39 5.03
N PHE A 329 -1.78 -29.30 4.47
CA PHE A 329 -2.43 -28.01 4.60
C PHE A 329 -3.44 -27.76 3.47
N LEU A 330 -4.55 -27.13 3.80
CA LEU A 330 -5.57 -26.68 2.88
C LEU A 330 -5.49 -25.14 2.80
N CYS A 331 -5.34 -24.61 1.59
CA CYS A 331 -5.07 -23.21 1.39
C CYS A 331 -5.81 -22.66 0.15
N HIS A 332 -6.32 -21.44 0.25
CA HIS A 332 -6.87 -20.79 -0.95
C HIS A 332 -5.74 -20.62 -2.01
N PRO A 333 -6.00 -20.90 -3.33
CA PRO A 333 -4.96 -20.88 -4.38
C PRO A 333 -4.13 -19.59 -4.42
N LYS A 334 -4.75 -18.42 -4.16
CA LYS A 334 -4.07 -17.12 -4.15
C LYS A 334 -3.14 -16.90 -2.94
N GLU A 335 -3.14 -17.79 -1.96
CA GLU A 335 -2.36 -17.66 -0.71
C GLU A 335 -1.33 -18.77 -0.51
N VAL A 336 -1.26 -19.73 -1.42
CA VAL A 336 -0.25 -20.80 -1.40
C VAL A 336 1.18 -20.24 -1.34
N SER A 337 1.44 -19.13 -2.05
CA SER A 337 2.74 -18.45 -2.01
C SER A 337 3.06 -17.88 -0.62
N ASN A 338 2.05 -17.40 0.12
CA ASN A 338 2.21 -16.90 1.49
C ASN A 338 2.53 -18.05 2.45
N LEU A 339 1.82 -19.18 2.33
CA LEU A 339 2.12 -20.36 3.13
C LEU A 339 3.54 -20.92 2.85
N ARG A 340 3.95 -20.95 1.59
CA ARG A 340 5.29 -21.42 1.22
C ARG A 340 6.40 -20.48 1.70
N GLY A 341 6.13 -19.18 1.73
CA GLY A 341 7.16 -18.15 1.93
C GLY A 341 8.11 -18.04 0.73
N GLN A 342 9.00 -17.07 0.75
CA GLN A 342 10.00 -16.94 -0.31
C GLN A 342 10.92 -18.16 -0.37
N ARG A 343 11.15 -18.68 -1.57
CA ARG A 343 12.00 -19.86 -1.80
C ARG A 343 11.63 -21.08 -0.93
N ASN A 344 10.35 -21.24 -0.57
CA ASN A 344 9.82 -22.27 0.33
C ASN A 344 10.38 -22.20 1.77
N GLU A 345 10.83 -21.04 2.22
CA GLU A 345 11.44 -20.88 3.54
C GLU A 345 10.52 -21.35 4.68
N ASN A 346 9.22 -20.99 4.64
CA ASN A 346 8.27 -21.44 5.65
C ASN A 346 8.15 -22.97 5.71
N ILE A 347 8.13 -23.63 4.55
CA ILE A 347 8.05 -25.09 4.46
C ILE A 347 9.28 -25.74 5.09
N LEU A 348 10.48 -25.21 4.80
CA LEU A 348 11.73 -25.73 5.38
C LEU A 348 11.75 -25.56 6.90
N ARG A 349 11.40 -24.36 7.40
CA ARG A 349 11.36 -24.08 8.83
C ARG A 349 10.33 -24.93 9.58
N LEU A 350 9.12 -25.13 9.00
CA LEU A 350 8.09 -25.99 9.59
C LEU A 350 8.55 -27.45 9.64
N LYS A 351 9.20 -27.97 8.57
CA LYS A 351 9.76 -29.31 8.56
C LYS A 351 10.79 -29.50 9.66
N GLU A 352 11.71 -28.59 9.81
CA GLU A 352 12.77 -28.63 10.83
C GLU A 352 12.16 -28.56 12.24
N GLN A 353 11.31 -27.55 12.50
CA GLN A 353 10.75 -27.27 13.83
C GLN A 353 9.85 -28.40 14.33
N PHE A 354 9.06 -29.02 13.44
CA PHE A 354 8.09 -30.08 13.78
C PHE A 354 8.55 -31.48 13.37
N LYS A 355 9.81 -31.63 12.90
CA LYS A 355 10.40 -32.92 12.44
C LYS A 355 9.54 -33.61 11.38
N LEU A 356 9.00 -32.82 10.42
CA LEU A 356 8.15 -33.33 9.36
C LEU A 356 8.99 -33.80 8.16
N ASN A 357 8.73 -35.02 7.69
CA ASN A 357 9.33 -35.54 6.47
C ASN A 357 8.70 -34.89 5.22
N LYS A 358 7.38 -34.64 5.26
CA LYS A 358 6.62 -34.15 4.12
C LYS A 358 5.57 -33.12 4.53
N ILE A 359 5.47 -32.04 3.75
CA ILE A 359 4.36 -31.08 3.80
C ILE A 359 3.73 -31.07 2.42
N LEU A 360 2.43 -31.31 2.36
CA LEU A 360 1.60 -31.21 1.18
C LEU A 360 0.66 -30.01 1.34
N ILE A 361 0.36 -29.36 0.23
CA ILE A 361 -0.57 -28.22 0.19
C ILE A 361 -1.61 -28.54 -0.87
N GLU A 362 -2.85 -28.60 -0.47
CA GLU A 362 -4.02 -28.72 -1.34
C GLU A 362 -4.66 -27.36 -1.55
N GLU A 363 -4.92 -27.03 -2.80
CA GLU A 363 -5.61 -25.80 -3.18
C GLU A 363 -7.12 -25.98 -3.06
N LYS A 364 -7.74 -25.21 -2.16
CA LYS A 364 -9.19 -25.28 -1.89
C LYS A 364 -9.81 -23.90 -2.13
N LYS A 365 -10.51 -23.73 -3.24
CA LYS A 365 -11.12 -22.44 -3.64
C LYS A 365 -12.24 -22.00 -2.68
N GLU A 366 -12.91 -22.94 -2.06
CA GLU A 366 -14.01 -22.76 -1.12
C GLU A 366 -13.51 -22.23 0.23
N LEU A 367 -12.23 -22.44 0.57
CA LEU A 367 -11.64 -21.90 1.77
C LEU A 367 -11.49 -20.38 1.63
N PRO A 368 -12.06 -19.56 2.53
CA PRO A 368 -11.96 -18.11 2.43
C PRO A 368 -10.50 -17.64 2.49
N ARG A 369 -10.21 -16.53 1.85
CA ARG A 369 -8.89 -15.87 2.00
C ARG A 369 -8.65 -15.49 3.46
N GLY A 370 -7.40 -15.62 3.91
CA GLY A 370 -7.04 -15.40 5.31
C GLY A 370 -7.22 -16.62 6.21
N TYR A 371 -7.72 -17.74 5.67
CA TYR A 371 -7.84 -19.01 6.38
C TYR A 371 -6.76 -20.00 5.96
N LEU A 372 -6.34 -20.82 6.92
CA LEU A 372 -5.47 -21.97 6.68
C LEU A 372 -6.08 -23.20 7.35
N GLY A 373 -6.24 -24.29 6.61
CA GLY A 373 -6.70 -25.58 7.11
C GLY A 373 -5.54 -26.58 7.28
N LEU A 374 -5.74 -27.55 8.17
CA LEU A 374 -4.90 -28.72 8.36
C LEU A 374 -5.78 -29.96 8.38
N GLN A 375 -5.51 -30.91 7.49
CA GLN A 375 -6.17 -32.22 7.52
C GLN A 375 -5.58 -33.06 8.65
N THR A 376 -6.44 -33.58 9.51
CA THR A 376 -6.10 -34.45 10.64
C THR A 376 -6.76 -35.82 10.48
N GLN A 377 -6.47 -36.77 11.37
CA GLN A 377 -7.14 -38.07 11.40
C GLN A 377 -8.63 -37.96 11.78
N GLU A 378 -8.98 -36.92 12.55
CA GLU A 378 -10.33 -36.67 13.04
C GLU A 378 -11.16 -35.77 12.10
N GLY A 379 -10.55 -35.25 11.03
CA GLY A 379 -11.18 -34.34 10.08
C GLY A 379 -10.32 -33.12 9.77
N GLU A 380 -10.96 -32.05 9.30
CA GLU A 380 -10.31 -30.79 8.96
C GLU A 380 -10.42 -29.79 10.13
N VAL A 381 -9.28 -29.21 10.53
CA VAL A 381 -9.22 -28.05 11.43
C VAL A 381 -8.73 -26.85 10.66
N SER A 382 -9.27 -25.68 10.94
CA SER A 382 -8.85 -24.45 10.27
C SER A 382 -8.74 -23.26 11.25
N ILE A 383 -7.95 -22.27 10.87
CA ILE A 383 -7.76 -21.03 11.62
C ILE A 383 -7.91 -19.82 10.70
N ASP A 384 -8.61 -18.78 11.16
CA ASP A 384 -8.60 -17.45 10.58
C ASP A 384 -7.36 -16.71 11.06
N ARG A 385 -6.64 -16.02 10.16
CA ARG A 385 -5.49 -15.17 10.51
C ARG A 385 -5.80 -14.15 11.60
N LYS A 386 -7.04 -13.66 11.65
CA LYS A 386 -7.50 -12.71 12.70
C LYS A 386 -7.54 -13.32 14.09
N SER A 387 -7.60 -14.64 14.21
CA SER A 387 -7.67 -15.37 15.47
C SER A 387 -6.28 -15.66 16.08
N LEU A 388 -5.18 -15.31 15.39
CA LEU A 388 -3.83 -15.47 15.94
C LEU A 388 -3.61 -14.54 17.14
N ASP A 389 -3.35 -15.10 18.31
CA ASP A 389 -2.95 -14.36 19.50
C ASP A 389 -1.43 -14.17 19.55
N PHE A 390 -0.97 -12.98 20.03
CA PHE A 390 0.46 -12.62 20.11
C PHE A 390 0.80 -12.03 21.47
#